data_f707680c47341a490be65a0ead3efd2f
#
_entry.id   f707680c47341a490be65a0ead3efd2f
#
_cell.length_a   1.000
_cell.length_b   1.000
_cell.length_c   1.000
_cell.angle_alpha   90.00
_cell.angle_beta   90.00
_cell.angle_gamma   90.00
#
_symmetry.space_group_name_H-M   'P 1'
#
loop_
_entity.id
_entity.type
_entity.pdbx_description
1 polymer ?
#
loop_
_entity_poly.entity_id
_entity_poly.type
_entity_poly.pdbx_seq_one_letter_code
_entity_poly.pdbx_strand_id
1 'polypeptide(L)'
;MAHHPASATPHDEPELSPAERYARARAARHHAGSELGRFAARVGFPLDDFQRRACAEVEDGHGVLVAAPTGAGKTVVGEFAVHLALARGTKAFYTTPIKALSNQKHADLARVHGAENVGLLTGDTSVNPDAPVVVTVSYTHLTLPTNREV
;
A
#
# COMPACT_ATOMS: atom_id res chain seq x y z
N MET A 1 -54.83 -22.96 7.88
CA MET A 1 -53.62 -23.60 7.43
C MET A 1 -52.53 -22.52 7.27
N ALA A 2 -51.67 -22.36 8.24
CA ALA A 2 -50.64 -21.34 8.25
C ALA A 2 -49.32 -21.99 7.84
N HIS A 3 -48.73 -21.55 6.72
CA HIS A 3 -47.38 -21.92 6.30
C HIS A 3 -46.37 -21.11 7.11
N HIS A 4 -45.59 -21.80 7.88
CA HIS A 4 -44.41 -21.28 8.58
C HIS A 4 -43.26 -21.29 7.60
N PRO A 5 -42.53 -20.16 7.35
CA PRO A 5 -41.30 -20.20 6.58
C PRO A 5 -40.17 -20.75 7.46
N ALA A 6 -39.46 -21.72 6.90
CA ALA A 6 -38.30 -22.36 7.47
C ALA A 6 -37.20 -21.32 7.76
N SER A 7 -36.68 -21.35 8.97
CA SER A 7 -35.51 -20.63 9.43
C SER A 7 -34.26 -21.08 8.65
N ALA A 8 -33.64 -20.14 7.92
CA ALA A 8 -32.32 -20.35 7.33
C ALA A 8 -31.30 -20.57 8.47
N THR A 9 -30.61 -21.68 8.45
CA THR A 9 -29.48 -22.01 9.30
C THR A 9 -28.32 -21.06 9.03
N PRO A 10 -27.58 -20.60 10.04
CA PRO A 10 -26.38 -19.79 9.84
C PRO A 10 -25.34 -20.61 9.04
N HIS A 11 -24.71 -19.97 8.07
CA HIS A 11 -23.66 -20.52 7.23
C HIS A 11 -22.60 -21.22 8.05
N ASP A 12 -22.42 -22.51 7.75
CA ASP A 12 -21.31 -23.36 8.16
C ASP A 12 -20.04 -22.84 7.48
N GLU A 13 -19.35 -21.90 8.12
CA GLU A 13 -17.96 -21.60 7.75
C GLU A 13 -17.14 -22.85 8.06
N PRO A 14 -16.36 -23.39 7.11
CA PRO A 14 -15.58 -24.58 7.36
C PRO A 14 -14.64 -24.33 8.55
N GLU A 15 -14.86 -25.05 9.65
CA GLU A 15 -13.98 -24.99 10.80
C GLU A 15 -12.56 -25.40 10.37
N LEU A 16 -11.65 -24.44 10.44
CA LEU A 16 -10.24 -24.66 10.15
C LEU A 16 -9.70 -25.78 11.04
N SER A 17 -9.01 -26.73 10.45
CA SER A 17 -8.33 -27.80 11.20
C SER A 17 -7.35 -27.22 12.24
N PRO A 18 -7.00 -27.96 13.29
CA PRO A 18 -6.01 -27.51 14.27
C PRO A 18 -4.68 -27.09 13.64
N ALA A 19 -4.24 -27.79 12.57
CA ALA A 19 -3.02 -27.47 11.85
C ALA A 19 -3.13 -26.12 11.10
N GLU A 20 -4.26 -25.86 10.45
CA GLU A 20 -4.53 -24.61 9.76
C GLU A 20 -4.65 -23.44 10.75
N ARG A 21 -5.29 -23.65 11.89
CA ARG A 21 -5.34 -22.65 12.99
C ARG A 21 -3.95 -22.31 13.50
N TYR A 22 -3.09 -23.33 13.69
CA TYR A 22 -1.71 -23.11 14.12
C TYR A 22 -0.85 -22.40 13.08
N ALA A 23 -0.97 -22.80 11.80
CA ALA A 23 -0.29 -22.14 10.69
C ALA A 23 -0.70 -20.67 10.55
N ARG A 24 -2.01 -20.39 10.66
CA ARG A 24 -2.56 -19.03 10.61
C ARG A 24 -2.11 -18.17 11.81
N ALA A 25 -2.08 -18.76 13.02
CA ALA A 25 -1.58 -18.07 14.21
C ALA A 25 -0.06 -17.82 14.16
N ARG A 26 0.72 -18.72 13.55
CA ARG A 26 2.16 -18.54 13.31
C ARG A 26 2.43 -17.46 12.28
N ALA A 27 1.70 -17.47 11.17
CA ALA A 27 1.77 -16.42 10.15
C ALA A 27 1.38 -15.06 10.73
N ALA A 28 0.30 -14.98 11.52
CA ALA A 28 -0.11 -13.74 12.18
C ALA A 28 0.96 -13.20 13.15
N ARG A 29 1.66 -14.07 13.89
CA ARG A 29 2.78 -13.68 14.76
C ARG A 29 3.99 -13.20 13.99
N HIS A 30 4.30 -13.83 12.86
CA HIS A 30 5.38 -13.40 11.98
C HIS A 30 5.08 -12.03 11.38
N HIS A 31 3.83 -11.76 11.01
CA HIS A 31 3.39 -10.47 10.48
C HIS A 31 3.26 -9.37 11.56
N ALA A 32 3.03 -9.70 12.82
CA ALA A 32 2.92 -8.70 13.88
C ALA A 32 4.23 -7.92 14.14
N GLY A 33 5.38 -8.51 13.82
CA GLY A 33 6.70 -7.85 13.88
C GLY A 33 7.17 -7.25 12.55
N SER A 34 6.43 -7.47 11.46
CA SER A 34 6.75 -6.96 10.12
C SER A 34 6.32 -5.50 9.93
N GLU A 35 6.84 -4.83 8.91
CA GLU A 35 6.40 -3.48 8.55
C GLU A 35 4.93 -3.47 8.09
N LEU A 36 4.48 -4.57 7.47
CA LEU A 36 3.06 -4.77 7.15
C LEU A 36 2.18 -4.77 8.40
N GLY A 37 2.61 -5.43 9.48
CA GLY A 37 1.89 -5.43 10.75
C GLY A 37 1.80 -4.03 11.37
N ARG A 38 2.88 -3.28 11.36
CA ARG A 38 2.92 -1.88 11.85
C ARG A 38 2.05 -0.97 11.02
N PHE A 39 2.09 -1.11 9.70
CA PHE A 39 1.26 -0.35 8.79
C PHE A 39 -0.23 -0.64 9.00
N ALA A 40 -0.62 -1.92 9.06
CA ALA A 40 -2.00 -2.35 9.28
C ALA A 40 -2.57 -1.80 10.61
N ALA A 41 -1.76 -1.79 11.68
CA ALA A 41 -2.15 -1.19 12.96
C ALA A 41 -2.37 0.32 12.87
N ARG A 42 -1.58 1.03 12.05
CA ARG A 42 -1.68 2.49 11.86
C ARG A 42 -2.88 2.90 11.01
N VAL A 43 -3.24 2.13 10.00
CA VAL A 43 -4.32 2.47 9.05
C VAL A 43 -5.69 2.51 9.72
N GLY A 44 -5.89 1.73 10.79
CA GLY A 44 -7.10 1.76 11.61
C GLY A 44 -8.31 1.04 11.00
N PHE A 45 -8.14 0.33 9.89
CA PHE A 45 -9.15 -0.54 9.29
C PHE A 45 -8.51 -1.87 8.82
N PRO A 46 -9.29 -2.96 8.74
CA PRO A 46 -8.77 -4.24 8.27
C PRO A 46 -8.41 -4.17 6.78
N LEU A 47 -7.22 -4.65 6.44
CA LEU A 47 -6.81 -4.78 5.05
C LEU A 47 -7.50 -5.99 4.40
N ASP A 48 -7.94 -5.82 3.15
CA ASP A 48 -8.46 -6.92 2.32
C ASP A 48 -7.36 -7.94 1.98
N ASP A 49 -7.76 -9.15 1.61
CA ASP A 49 -6.82 -10.23 1.31
C ASP A 49 -5.87 -9.88 0.16
N PHE A 50 -6.36 -9.20 -0.90
CA PHE A 50 -5.49 -8.77 -1.99
C PHE A 50 -4.51 -7.68 -1.56
N GLN A 51 -4.93 -6.75 -0.68
CA GLN A 51 -4.06 -5.72 -0.13
C GLN A 51 -2.96 -6.34 0.73
N ARG A 52 -3.30 -7.28 1.61
CA ARG A 52 -2.33 -8.00 2.43
C ARG A 52 -1.29 -8.74 1.59
N ARG A 53 -1.75 -9.51 0.59
CA ARG A 53 -0.84 -10.25 -0.30
C ARG A 53 0.07 -9.31 -1.08
N ALA A 54 -0.49 -8.26 -1.67
CA ALA A 54 0.30 -7.27 -2.41
C ALA A 54 1.34 -6.57 -1.52
N CYS A 55 0.97 -6.16 -0.31
CA CYS A 55 1.90 -5.54 0.63
C CYS A 55 3.01 -6.53 1.09
N ALA A 56 2.67 -7.80 1.33
CA ALA A 56 3.67 -8.81 1.69
C ALA A 56 4.70 -9.02 0.57
N GLU A 57 4.26 -9.11 -0.68
CA GLU A 57 5.16 -9.22 -1.84
C GLU A 57 6.07 -7.99 -1.99
N VAL A 58 5.53 -6.79 -1.74
CA VAL A 58 6.35 -5.55 -1.72
C VAL A 58 7.38 -5.59 -0.59
N GLU A 59 6.99 -6.06 0.60
CA GLU A 59 7.90 -6.19 1.75
C GLU A 59 9.04 -7.17 1.47
N ASP A 60 8.75 -8.25 0.74
CA ASP A 60 9.73 -9.26 0.30
C ASP A 60 10.62 -8.76 -0.87
N GLY A 61 10.37 -7.56 -1.38
CA GLY A 61 11.18 -6.93 -2.44
C GLY A 61 10.77 -7.28 -3.85
N HIS A 62 9.56 -7.85 -4.03
CA HIS A 62 9.03 -8.17 -5.34
C HIS A 62 8.33 -6.97 -6.00
N GLY A 63 8.38 -6.92 -7.33
CA GLY A 63 7.53 -6.02 -8.10
C GLY A 63 6.08 -6.50 -8.10
N VAL A 64 5.12 -5.59 -7.84
CA VAL A 64 3.70 -5.94 -7.70
C VAL A 64 2.85 -5.15 -8.68
N LEU A 65 1.99 -5.85 -9.43
CA LEU A 65 0.93 -5.25 -10.23
C LEU A 65 -0.43 -5.54 -9.57
N VAL A 66 -1.12 -4.48 -9.15
CA VAL A 66 -2.45 -4.59 -8.53
C VAL A 66 -3.53 -4.28 -9.54
N ALA A 67 -4.22 -5.31 -10.02
CA ALA A 67 -5.39 -5.19 -10.87
C ALA A 67 -6.65 -5.46 -10.05
N ALA A 68 -7.37 -4.42 -9.69
CA ALA A 68 -8.62 -4.48 -8.94
C ALA A 68 -9.59 -3.39 -9.43
N PRO A 69 -10.91 -3.56 -9.26
CA PRO A 69 -11.88 -2.54 -9.65
C PRO A 69 -11.62 -1.16 -9.02
N THR A 70 -12.14 -0.10 -9.65
CA THR A 70 -12.11 1.25 -9.07
C THR A 70 -12.85 1.26 -7.74
N GLY A 71 -12.27 1.91 -6.73
CA GLY A 71 -12.83 1.93 -5.36
C GLY A 71 -12.44 0.74 -4.49
N ALA A 72 -11.71 -0.25 -5.01
CA ALA A 72 -11.27 -1.42 -4.23
C ALA A 72 -10.10 -1.14 -3.24
N GLY A 73 -9.64 0.11 -3.12
CA GLY A 73 -8.58 0.45 -2.17
C GLY A 73 -7.15 0.10 -2.64
N LYS A 74 -6.89 0.10 -3.95
CA LYS A 74 -5.54 -0.14 -4.51
C LYS A 74 -4.48 0.82 -3.99
N THR A 75 -4.85 2.05 -3.67
CA THR A 75 -3.98 3.11 -3.17
C THR A 75 -3.26 2.72 -1.87
N VAL A 76 -3.88 1.89 -1.05
CA VAL A 76 -3.32 1.39 0.21
C VAL A 76 -1.99 0.66 -0.02
N VAL A 77 -1.86 -0.10 -1.11
CA VAL A 77 -0.60 -0.81 -1.44
C VAL A 77 0.51 0.19 -1.78
N GLY A 78 0.20 1.26 -2.51
CA GLY A 78 1.15 2.35 -2.77
C GLY A 78 1.55 3.12 -1.50
N GLU A 79 0.62 3.35 -0.60
CA GLU A 79 0.89 3.97 0.70
C GLU A 79 1.75 3.07 1.61
N PHE A 80 1.54 1.76 1.55
CA PHE A 80 2.42 0.80 2.21
C PHE A 80 3.84 0.84 1.65
N ALA A 81 4.02 0.92 0.32
CA ALA A 81 5.35 1.02 -0.29
C ALA A 81 6.10 2.29 0.18
N VAL A 82 5.39 3.41 0.32
CA VAL A 82 5.95 4.65 0.90
C VAL A 82 6.35 4.44 2.37
N HIS A 83 5.49 3.83 3.17
CA HIS A 83 5.79 3.50 4.56
C HIS A 83 7.05 2.63 4.68
N LEU A 84 7.12 1.59 3.86
CA LEU A 84 8.25 0.65 3.84
C LEU A 84 9.56 1.33 3.45
N ALA A 85 9.53 2.21 2.44
CA ALA A 85 10.70 2.97 2.02
C ALA A 85 11.23 3.86 3.15
N LEU A 86 10.35 4.57 3.85
CA LEU A 86 10.73 5.38 5.02
C LEU A 86 11.30 4.53 6.15
N ALA A 87 10.67 3.40 6.45
CA ALA A 87 11.14 2.48 7.49
C ALA A 87 12.53 1.88 7.18
N ARG A 88 12.83 1.66 5.91
CA ARG A 88 14.11 1.11 5.43
C ARG A 88 15.17 2.18 5.10
N GLY A 89 14.83 3.45 5.20
CA GLY A 89 15.72 4.56 4.84
C GLY A 89 16.05 4.61 3.33
N THR A 90 15.14 4.11 2.50
CA THR A 90 15.28 4.14 1.03
C THR A 90 14.43 5.24 0.42
N LYS A 91 14.73 5.63 -0.82
CA LYS A 91 13.99 6.66 -1.54
C LYS A 91 12.80 6.05 -2.29
N ALA A 92 11.64 6.69 -2.20
CA ALA A 92 10.43 6.31 -2.93
C ALA A 92 10.01 7.41 -3.90
N PHE A 93 9.60 7.00 -5.11
CA PHE A 93 8.96 7.87 -6.09
C PHE A 93 7.49 7.46 -6.23
N TYR A 94 6.59 8.36 -5.87
CA TYR A 94 5.15 8.17 -6.04
C TYR A 94 4.69 8.92 -7.30
N THR A 95 4.38 8.18 -8.36
CA THR A 95 3.99 8.79 -9.63
C THR A 95 2.48 8.83 -9.80
N THR A 96 1.97 9.94 -10.34
CA THR A 96 0.56 10.10 -10.69
C THR A 96 0.42 10.55 -12.16
N PRO A 97 -0.73 10.29 -12.81
CA PRO A 97 -0.89 10.61 -14.23
C PRO A 97 -1.07 12.11 -14.52
N ILE A 98 -1.48 12.91 -13.53
CA ILE A 98 -1.76 14.34 -13.69
C ILE A 98 -1.30 15.15 -12.49
N LYS A 99 -0.95 16.43 -12.73
CA LYS A 99 -0.44 17.36 -11.72
C LYS A 99 -1.39 17.57 -10.53
N ALA A 100 -2.69 17.66 -10.77
CA ALA A 100 -3.67 17.87 -9.70
C ALA A 100 -3.66 16.71 -8.68
N LEU A 101 -3.52 15.48 -9.16
CA LEU A 101 -3.38 14.30 -8.29
C LEU A 101 -2.02 14.28 -7.57
N SER A 102 -0.94 14.75 -8.21
CA SER A 102 0.36 14.89 -7.54
C SER A 102 0.28 15.84 -6.36
N ASN A 103 -0.33 17.02 -6.57
CA ASN A 103 -0.50 18.02 -5.51
C ASN A 103 -1.33 17.47 -4.34
N GLN A 104 -2.44 16.82 -4.64
CA GLN A 104 -3.30 16.19 -3.63
C GLN A 104 -2.55 15.11 -2.86
N LYS A 105 -1.87 14.20 -3.56
CA LYS A 105 -1.15 13.10 -2.93
C LYS A 105 0.05 13.59 -2.12
N HIS A 106 0.75 14.64 -2.58
CA HIS A 106 1.79 15.29 -1.81
C HIS A 106 1.26 15.81 -0.47
N ALA A 107 0.14 16.54 -0.49
CA ALA A 107 -0.48 17.06 0.73
C ALA A 107 -0.92 15.93 1.69
N ASP A 108 -1.51 14.84 1.15
CA ASP A 108 -1.93 13.68 1.94
C ASP A 108 -0.74 12.96 2.58
N LEU A 109 0.31 12.70 1.82
CA LEU A 109 1.52 12.02 2.33
C LEU A 109 2.30 12.91 3.30
N ALA A 110 2.39 14.22 3.05
CA ALA A 110 3.04 15.16 3.97
C ALA A 110 2.32 15.25 5.32
N ARG A 111 0.98 15.18 5.32
CA ARG A 111 0.18 15.14 6.55
C ARG A 111 0.44 13.88 7.37
N VAL A 112 0.66 12.73 6.73
CA VAL A 112 0.87 11.44 7.38
C VAL A 112 2.32 11.24 7.83
N HIS A 113 3.29 11.66 7.00
CA HIS A 113 4.71 11.34 7.18
C HIS A 113 5.58 12.54 7.56
N GLY A 114 5.02 13.74 7.60
CA GLY A 114 5.74 14.99 7.80
C GLY A 114 6.17 15.64 6.50
N ALA A 115 6.07 16.97 6.42
CA ALA A 115 6.41 17.75 5.23
C ALA A 115 7.91 17.66 4.86
N GLU A 116 8.76 17.44 5.85
CA GLU A 116 10.21 17.27 5.70
C GLU A 116 10.58 15.96 4.95
N ASN A 117 9.71 14.96 5.02
CA ASN A 117 9.92 13.64 4.43
C ASN A 117 9.29 13.49 3.03
N VAL A 118 8.50 14.46 2.58
CA VAL A 118 7.75 14.36 1.32
C VAL A 118 8.02 15.55 0.43
N GLY A 119 8.53 15.30 -0.76
CA GLY A 119 8.78 16.29 -1.80
C GLY A 119 7.75 16.21 -2.93
N LEU A 120 7.67 17.27 -3.72
CA LEU A 120 6.86 17.36 -4.93
C LEU A 120 7.74 17.81 -6.09
N LEU A 121 7.70 17.04 -7.17
CA LEU A 121 8.41 17.38 -8.42
C LEU A 121 7.45 17.29 -9.60
N THR A 122 7.10 18.44 -10.16
CA THR A 122 6.30 18.57 -11.37
C THR A 122 7.04 19.44 -12.37
N GLY A 123 6.52 19.58 -13.59
CA GLY A 123 7.21 20.34 -14.63
C GLY A 123 7.51 21.82 -14.29
N ASP A 124 6.74 22.40 -13.39
CA ASP A 124 6.81 23.82 -12.98
C ASP A 124 6.99 24.03 -11.48
N THR A 125 6.99 22.96 -10.68
CA THR A 125 7.06 23.06 -9.23
C THR A 125 8.05 22.03 -8.68
N SER A 126 8.99 22.50 -7.86
CA SER A 126 9.93 21.67 -7.14
C SER A 126 9.91 22.07 -5.65
N VAL A 127 9.43 21.17 -4.81
CA VAL A 127 9.40 21.33 -3.35
C VAL A 127 10.14 20.15 -2.74
N ASN A 128 11.18 20.41 -1.96
CA ASN A 128 11.96 19.40 -1.25
C ASN A 128 12.32 18.16 -2.12
N PRO A 129 13.03 18.33 -3.25
CA PRO A 129 13.29 17.23 -4.20
C PRO A 129 14.21 16.14 -3.62
N ASP A 130 14.94 16.45 -2.56
CA ASP A 130 15.85 15.52 -1.89
C ASP A 130 15.16 14.69 -0.80
N ALA A 131 13.87 14.95 -0.53
CA ALA A 131 13.09 14.19 0.44
C ALA A 131 13.15 12.68 0.15
N PRO A 132 13.04 11.84 1.19
CA PRO A 132 13.02 10.38 1.02
C PRO A 132 11.81 9.92 0.18
N VAL A 133 10.70 10.65 0.18
CA VAL A 133 9.53 10.38 -0.67
C VAL A 133 9.33 11.55 -1.61
N VAL A 134 9.30 11.31 -2.92
CA VAL A 134 9.03 12.35 -3.93
C VAL A 134 7.79 11.99 -4.73
N VAL A 135 6.80 12.85 -4.68
CA VAL A 135 5.60 12.76 -5.52
C VAL A 135 5.86 13.48 -6.84
N THR A 136 5.58 12.83 -7.95
CA THR A 136 5.83 13.38 -9.27
C THR A 136 4.74 13.01 -10.28
N VAL A 137 4.72 13.68 -11.41
CA VAL A 137 3.85 13.35 -12.54
C VAL A 137 4.56 12.35 -13.46
N SER A 138 3.86 11.30 -13.84
CA SER A 138 4.36 10.35 -14.84
C SER A 138 4.22 10.95 -16.24
N TYR A 139 5.32 11.50 -16.78
CA TYR A 139 5.37 11.89 -18.18
C TYR A 139 5.91 10.74 -19.03
N THR A 140 5.30 10.50 -20.19
CA THR A 140 5.74 9.49 -21.16
C THR A 140 7.13 9.76 -21.77
N HIS A 141 7.76 10.90 -21.43
CA HIS A 141 9.05 11.35 -21.95
C HIS A 141 10.14 11.55 -20.88
N LEU A 142 9.95 11.04 -19.65
CA LEU A 142 11.05 10.96 -18.70
C LEU A 142 12.04 9.89 -19.18
N THR A 143 13.00 10.32 -19.99
CA THR A 143 14.25 9.59 -20.09
C THR A 143 14.93 9.74 -18.72
N LEU A 144 14.94 8.67 -17.94
CA LEU A 144 15.84 8.56 -16.82
C LEU A 144 17.25 8.86 -17.34
N PRO A 145 18.06 9.69 -16.63
CA PRO A 145 19.44 9.83 -17.01
C PRO A 145 20.07 8.44 -16.94
N THR A 146 20.32 7.87 -18.10
CA THR A 146 21.16 6.70 -18.21
C THR A 146 22.55 7.12 -17.74
N ASN A 147 23.00 6.62 -16.62
CA ASN A 147 24.40 6.66 -16.26
C ASN A 147 25.17 6.04 -17.43
N ARG A 148 25.72 6.86 -18.28
CA ARG A 148 26.83 6.45 -19.15
C ARG A 148 28.04 6.36 -18.24
N GLU A 149 28.34 5.16 -17.83
CA GLU A 149 29.72 4.86 -17.42
C GLU A 149 30.61 5.01 -18.65
N VAL A 150 31.59 5.87 -18.52
CA VAL A 150 32.73 6.00 -19.43
C VAL A 150 33.84 5.10 -18.90
#